data_8fbe7de5702f71af2bc520427c1ac1c1
#
_entry.id   8fbe7de5702f71af2bc520427c1ac1c1
#
_cell.length_a   1.000
_cell.length_b   1.000
_cell.length_c   1.000
_cell.angle_alpha   90.00
_cell.angle_beta   90.00
_cell.angle_gamma   90.00
#
_symmetry.space_group_name_H-M   'P 1'
#
loop_
_entity.id
_entity.type
_entity.pdbx_description
1 polymer ?
#
loop_
_entity_poly.entity_id
_entity_poly.type
_entity_poly.pdbx_seq_one_letter_code
_entity_poly.pdbx_strand_id
1 'polypeptide(L)'
;DLHLSIRRQRQMCIRDSVDMVPSNFFSSASNNRNMLQVVFVAIIIGIALIQINKNKAKPVLDFFEGINELVIKLVDNIMLMAPYGVFALIADTITSIAGNNINNVLELLGALGFYMFAVIIGLLLQTLITYTIVLKLFSKMPLKKFYQGLAPAQLLAFSTSSSGATLPVTMERCEEKLGVSEEVSSFVLPLGATINMDGTALYQAVAAVFIAQTLGMDLTLGAQLTIVLTAVLASIGTAAVPGAGVIMLVIILEAISVPSAGIALILGVDRILDMLRTVTNVTGDASVAVAVASSEGELKDS
;
A
#
# COMPACT_ATOMS: atom_id res chain seq x y z
N ASP A 1 -31.13 -23.68 -1.17
CA ASP A 1 -30.61 -22.35 -1.54
C ASP A 1 -29.18 -22.10 -1.13
N LEU A 2 -28.71 -22.66 -0.01
CA LEU A 2 -27.30 -22.55 0.44
C LEU A 2 -26.33 -23.20 -0.56
N HIS A 3 -26.69 -24.35 -1.13
CA HIS A 3 -25.91 -25.07 -2.14
C HIS A 3 -25.76 -24.29 -3.47
N LEU A 4 -26.76 -23.52 -3.85
CA LEU A 4 -26.73 -22.67 -5.06
C LEU A 4 -25.88 -21.43 -4.84
N SER A 5 -25.87 -20.85 -3.63
CA SER A 5 -25.03 -19.71 -3.30
C SER A 5 -23.55 -20.10 -3.22
N ILE A 6 -23.22 -21.24 -2.61
CA ILE A 6 -21.86 -21.78 -2.56
C ILE A 6 -21.34 -22.13 -3.95
N ARG A 7 -22.19 -22.67 -4.82
CA ARG A 7 -21.84 -23.00 -6.21
C ARG A 7 -21.59 -21.75 -7.05
N ARG A 8 -22.40 -20.69 -6.87
CA ARG A 8 -22.17 -19.38 -7.50
C ARG A 8 -20.88 -18.73 -7.00
N GLN A 9 -20.63 -18.76 -5.69
CA GLN A 9 -19.41 -18.23 -5.09
C GLN A 9 -18.16 -18.97 -5.58
N ARG A 10 -18.21 -20.29 -5.70
CA ARG A 10 -17.11 -21.12 -6.23
C ARG A 10 -16.86 -20.85 -7.73
N GLN A 11 -17.91 -20.64 -8.52
CA GLN A 11 -17.79 -20.26 -9.94
C GLN A 11 -17.25 -18.83 -10.10
N MET A 12 -17.60 -17.90 -9.20
CA MET A 12 -17.07 -16.54 -9.17
C MET A 12 -15.56 -16.55 -8.85
N CYS A 13 -15.13 -17.23 -7.78
CA CYS A 13 -13.70 -17.34 -7.44
C CYS A 13 -12.85 -18.01 -8.53
N ILE A 14 -13.39 -19.06 -9.22
CA ILE A 14 -12.66 -19.69 -10.33
C ILE A 14 -12.59 -18.76 -11.53
N ARG A 15 -13.62 -18.00 -11.81
CA ARG A 15 -13.66 -17.02 -12.89
C ARG A 15 -12.69 -15.87 -12.62
N ASP A 16 -12.67 -15.34 -11.40
CA ASP A 16 -11.75 -14.29 -10.98
C ASP A 16 -10.29 -14.74 -11.09
N SER A 17 -9.99 -15.99 -10.76
CA SER A 17 -8.64 -16.57 -10.89
C SER A 17 -8.23 -16.78 -12.35
N VAL A 18 -9.17 -17.13 -13.24
CA VAL A 18 -8.92 -17.27 -14.69
C VAL A 18 -8.82 -15.91 -15.34
N ASP A 19 -9.61 -14.93 -14.89
CA ASP A 19 -9.60 -13.54 -15.37
C ASP A 19 -8.31 -12.78 -14.99
N MET A 20 -7.46 -13.33 -14.09
CA MET A 20 -6.12 -12.80 -13.84
C MET A 20 -5.16 -12.94 -15.02
N VAL A 21 -5.41 -13.89 -15.93
CA VAL A 21 -4.58 -14.06 -17.12
C VAL A 21 -5.13 -13.18 -18.25
N PRO A 22 -4.40 -12.14 -18.70
CA PRO A 22 -4.91 -11.25 -19.72
C PRO A 22 -4.98 -11.92 -21.08
N SER A 23 -6.07 -11.73 -21.80
CA SER A 23 -6.17 -12.11 -23.22
C SER A 23 -5.32 -11.19 -24.11
N ASN A 24 -5.07 -9.95 -23.67
CA ASN A 24 -4.20 -8.97 -24.32
C ASN A 24 -3.61 -8.01 -23.28
N PHE A 25 -2.28 -8.04 -23.15
CA PHE A 25 -1.56 -7.21 -22.17
C PHE A 25 -1.78 -5.70 -22.36
N PHE A 26 -1.74 -5.21 -23.59
CA PHE A 26 -1.91 -3.78 -23.86
C PHE A 26 -3.33 -3.29 -23.56
N SER A 27 -4.33 -4.12 -23.80
CA SER A 27 -5.71 -3.83 -23.39
C SER A 27 -5.85 -3.78 -21.89
N SER A 28 -5.17 -4.69 -21.18
CA SER A 28 -5.19 -4.69 -19.71
C SER A 28 -4.46 -3.47 -19.12
N ALA A 29 -3.32 -3.11 -19.69
CA ALA A 29 -2.53 -1.96 -19.27
C ALA A 29 -3.23 -0.60 -19.51
N SER A 30 -4.19 -0.54 -20.44
CA SER A 30 -4.97 0.67 -20.71
C SER A 30 -6.22 0.82 -19.84
N ASN A 31 -6.53 -0.18 -19.00
CA ASN A 31 -7.74 -0.18 -18.17
C ASN A 31 -7.40 -0.42 -16.70
N ASN A 32 -7.66 0.59 -15.86
CA ASN A 32 -7.38 0.52 -14.42
C ASN A 32 -8.06 -0.68 -13.71
N ARG A 33 -9.19 -1.17 -14.21
CA ARG A 33 -9.87 -2.36 -13.64
C ARG A 33 -9.07 -3.65 -13.80
N ASN A 34 -8.13 -3.68 -14.74
CA ASN A 34 -7.35 -4.87 -15.07
C ASN A 34 -5.93 -4.84 -14.48
N MET A 35 -5.66 -4.02 -13.45
CA MET A 35 -4.33 -3.89 -12.87
C MET A 35 -3.76 -5.21 -12.34
N LEU A 36 -4.60 -6.09 -11.80
CA LEU A 36 -4.17 -7.43 -11.36
C LEU A 36 -3.61 -8.28 -12.51
N GLN A 37 -4.15 -8.12 -13.71
CA GLN A 37 -3.63 -8.79 -14.93
C GLN A 37 -2.26 -8.25 -15.31
N VAL A 38 -2.04 -6.94 -15.14
CA VAL A 38 -0.72 -6.30 -15.39
C VAL A 38 0.32 -6.81 -14.40
N VAL A 39 -0.03 -6.90 -13.11
CA VAL A 39 0.84 -7.46 -12.06
C VAL A 39 1.18 -8.92 -12.35
N PHE A 40 0.20 -9.74 -12.74
CA PHE A 40 0.43 -11.13 -13.12
C PHE A 40 1.43 -11.26 -14.26
N VAL A 41 1.28 -10.47 -15.33
CA VAL A 41 2.22 -10.48 -16.46
C VAL A 41 3.61 -10.00 -16.04
N ALA A 42 3.70 -8.97 -15.19
CA ALA A 42 4.98 -8.49 -14.67
C ALA A 42 5.74 -9.59 -13.89
N ILE A 43 5.02 -10.37 -13.06
CA ILE A 43 5.60 -11.52 -12.34
C ILE A 43 6.11 -12.58 -13.33
N ILE A 44 5.34 -12.94 -14.35
CA ILE A 44 5.76 -13.93 -15.35
C ILE A 44 6.98 -13.44 -16.14
N ILE A 45 7.03 -12.16 -16.51
CA ILE A 45 8.21 -11.56 -17.15
C ILE A 45 9.42 -11.62 -16.21
N GLY A 46 9.24 -11.30 -14.92
CA GLY A 46 10.30 -11.38 -13.90
C GLY A 46 10.86 -12.80 -13.77
N ILE A 47 9.98 -13.81 -13.70
CA ILE A 47 10.38 -15.23 -13.68
C ILE A 47 11.17 -15.61 -14.94
N ALA A 48 10.71 -15.18 -16.13
CA ALA A 48 11.40 -15.45 -17.36
C ALA A 48 12.79 -14.78 -17.42
N LEU A 49 12.93 -13.55 -16.91
CA LEU A 49 14.20 -12.83 -16.84
C LEU A 49 15.24 -13.54 -15.96
N ILE A 50 14.81 -14.19 -14.87
CA ILE A 50 15.70 -14.99 -14.02
C ILE A 50 16.21 -16.24 -14.76
N GLN A 51 15.43 -16.81 -15.68
CA GLN A 51 15.76 -18.03 -16.39
C GLN A 51 16.69 -17.83 -17.61
N ILE A 52 16.78 -16.61 -18.14
CA ILE A 52 17.67 -16.31 -19.27
C ILE A 52 19.07 -15.89 -18.82
N ASN A 53 20.02 -15.87 -19.75
CA ASN A 53 21.40 -15.46 -19.49
C ASN A 53 21.44 -14.00 -18.99
N LYS A 54 22.17 -13.74 -17.90
CA LYS A 54 22.31 -12.43 -17.24
C LYS A 54 22.67 -11.29 -18.21
N ASN A 55 23.52 -11.54 -19.20
CA ASN A 55 23.93 -10.54 -20.19
C ASN A 55 22.75 -10.12 -21.12
N LYS A 56 21.78 -11.01 -21.32
CA LYS A 56 20.58 -10.73 -22.12
C LYS A 56 19.45 -10.16 -21.26
N ALA A 57 19.39 -10.52 -19.99
CA ALA A 57 18.43 -9.97 -19.03
C ALA A 57 18.74 -8.52 -18.67
N LYS A 58 20.02 -8.18 -18.53
CA LYS A 58 20.49 -6.86 -18.08
C LYS A 58 19.88 -5.68 -18.86
N PRO A 59 19.89 -5.61 -20.20
CA PRO A 59 19.31 -4.48 -20.90
C PRO A 59 17.82 -4.28 -20.63
N VAL A 60 17.08 -5.36 -20.37
CA VAL A 60 15.65 -5.30 -20.04
C VAL A 60 15.45 -4.77 -18.62
N LEU A 61 16.27 -5.21 -17.67
CA LEU A 61 16.26 -4.71 -16.30
C LEU A 61 16.62 -3.22 -16.26
N ASP A 62 17.73 -2.82 -16.90
CA ASP A 62 18.19 -1.44 -16.99
C ASP A 62 17.10 -0.52 -17.61
N PHE A 63 16.34 -1.03 -18.59
CA PHE A 63 15.21 -0.32 -19.18
C PHE A 63 14.08 -0.08 -18.17
N PHE A 64 13.67 -1.11 -17.43
CA PHE A 64 12.62 -0.97 -16.42
C PHE A 64 13.07 -0.12 -15.23
N GLU A 65 14.33 -0.21 -14.80
CA GLU A 65 14.92 0.67 -13.78
C GLU A 65 14.89 2.13 -14.24
N GLY A 66 15.30 2.41 -15.48
CA GLY A 66 15.24 3.75 -16.06
C GLY A 66 13.81 4.31 -16.14
N ILE A 67 12.83 3.49 -16.51
CA ILE A 67 11.42 3.88 -16.49
C ILE A 67 10.96 4.17 -15.05
N ASN A 68 11.35 3.33 -14.09
CA ASN A 68 10.99 3.54 -12.69
C ASN A 68 11.54 4.88 -12.15
N GLU A 69 12.81 5.18 -12.40
CA GLU A 69 13.40 6.48 -12.03
C GLU A 69 12.70 7.67 -12.70
N LEU A 70 12.38 7.52 -13.99
CA LEU A 70 11.64 8.55 -14.73
C LEU A 70 10.26 8.79 -14.10
N VAL A 71 9.52 7.73 -13.77
CA VAL A 71 8.19 7.84 -13.14
C VAL A 71 8.28 8.47 -11.77
N ILE A 72 9.26 8.09 -10.94
CA ILE A 72 9.49 8.71 -9.63
C ILE A 72 9.72 10.22 -9.80
N LYS A 73 10.56 10.60 -10.77
CA LYS A 73 10.85 12.03 -11.02
C LYS A 73 9.64 12.80 -11.53
N LEU A 74 8.80 12.18 -12.36
CA LEU A 74 7.53 12.77 -12.79
C LEU A 74 6.58 12.98 -11.61
N VAL A 75 6.46 11.99 -10.73
CA VAL A 75 5.64 12.09 -9.52
C VAL A 75 6.15 13.22 -8.63
N ASP A 76 7.46 13.31 -8.38
CA ASP A 76 8.05 14.41 -7.60
C ASP A 76 7.68 15.78 -8.17
N ASN A 77 7.79 15.95 -9.50
CA ASN A 77 7.44 17.20 -10.16
C ASN A 77 5.94 17.54 -10.04
N ILE A 78 5.07 16.53 -10.16
CA ILE A 78 3.62 16.69 -9.96
C ILE A 78 3.32 17.05 -8.49
N MET A 79 4.02 16.43 -7.54
CA MET A 79 3.85 16.68 -6.10
C MET A 79 4.22 18.12 -5.69
N LEU A 80 5.02 18.83 -6.47
CA LEU A 80 5.23 20.28 -6.27
C LEU A 80 3.94 21.09 -6.49
N MET A 81 3.05 20.61 -7.35
CA MET A 81 1.75 21.23 -7.61
C MET A 81 0.65 20.74 -6.64
N ALA A 82 0.91 19.68 -5.90
CA ALA A 82 -0.08 19.05 -5.02
C ALA A 82 -0.73 20.03 -4.00
N PRO A 83 0.00 20.95 -3.33
CA PRO A 83 -0.62 21.88 -2.38
C PRO A 83 -1.72 22.74 -3.03
N TYR A 84 -1.51 23.19 -4.27
CA TYR A 84 -2.49 23.99 -5.00
C TYR A 84 -3.69 23.17 -5.43
N GLY A 85 -3.46 21.96 -5.94
CA GLY A 85 -4.53 21.02 -6.31
C GLY A 85 -5.38 20.61 -5.12
N VAL A 86 -4.74 20.27 -3.99
CA VAL A 86 -5.41 19.91 -2.74
C VAL A 86 -6.24 21.09 -2.21
N PHE A 87 -5.69 22.30 -2.21
CA PHE A 87 -6.43 23.49 -1.81
C PHE A 87 -7.69 23.71 -2.68
N ALA A 88 -7.55 23.60 -4.00
CA ALA A 88 -8.68 23.77 -4.92
C ALA A 88 -9.76 22.69 -4.70
N LEU A 89 -9.36 21.41 -4.51
CA LEU A 89 -10.28 20.30 -4.26
C LEU A 89 -11.01 20.44 -2.91
N ILE A 90 -10.32 20.85 -1.86
CA ILE A 90 -10.92 21.09 -0.55
C ILE A 90 -11.91 22.27 -0.65
N ALA A 91 -11.53 23.36 -1.31
CA ALA A 91 -12.41 24.51 -1.49
C ALA A 91 -13.68 24.14 -2.27
N ASP A 92 -13.54 23.36 -3.35
CA ASP A 92 -14.68 22.85 -4.12
C ASP A 92 -15.57 21.93 -3.26
N THR A 93 -14.96 20.98 -2.55
CA THR A 93 -15.69 20.06 -1.67
C THR A 93 -16.45 20.80 -0.56
N ILE A 94 -15.80 21.75 0.11
CA ILE A 94 -16.44 22.57 1.15
C ILE A 94 -17.60 23.34 0.57
N THR A 95 -17.42 24.00 -0.58
CA THR A 95 -18.49 24.81 -1.19
C THR A 95 -19.65 23.96 -1.70
N SER A 96 -19.39 22.77 -2.23
CA SER A 96 -20.41 21.85 -2.73
C SER A 96 -21.24 21.21 -1.63
N ILE A 97 -20.63 20.85 -0.50
CA ILE A 97 -21.29 20.17 0.64
C ILE A 97 -21.92 21.18 1.60
N ALA A 98 -21.21 22.26 1.89
CA ALA A 98 -21.68 23.27 2.85
C ALA A 98 -22.89 24.06 2.35
N GLY A 99 -22.99 24.28 1.04
CA GLY A 99 -23.96 25.23 0.51
C GLY A 99 -23.82 26.57 1.26
N ASN A 100 -24.89 27.02 1.89
CA ASN A 100 -24.92 28.28 2.69
C ASN A 100 -24.91 28.04 4.21
N ASN A 101 -24.63 26.80 4.67
CA ASN A 101 -24.69 26.43 6.10
C ASN A 101 -23.33 26.03 6.65
N ILE A 102 -22.79 26.87 7.56
CA ILE A 102 -21.51 26.64 8.23
C ILE A 102 -21.48 25.34 9.05
N ASN A 103 -22.63 24.89 9.57
CA ASN A 103 -22.70 23.67 10.35
C ASN A 103 -22.35 22.44 9.54
N ASN A 104 -22.70 22.40 8.26
CA ASN A 104 -22.33 21.29 7.36
C ASN A 104 -20.80 21.21 7.17
N VAL A 105 -20.11 22.37 7.16
CA VAL A 105 -18.65 22.42 7.11
C VAL A 105 -18.03 21.82 8.38
N LEU A 106 -18.56 22.22 9.55
CA LEU A 106 -18.06 21.72 10.82
C LEU A 106 -18.29 20.22 10.98
N GLU A 107 -19.43 19.73 10.50
CA GLU A 107 -19.74 18.29 10.48
C GLU A 107 -18.76 17.52 9.58
N LEU A 108 -18.50 18.02 8.37
CA LEU A 108 -17.52 17.43 7.44
C LEU A 108 -16.12 17.41 8.05
N LEU A 109 -15.66 18.53 8.64
CA LEU A 109 -14.34 18.58 9.29
C LEU A 109 -14.26 17.64 10.49
N GLY A 110 -15.35 17.52 11.24
CA GLY A 110 -15.45 16.53 12.34
C GLY A 110 -15.34 15.09 11.83
N ALA A 111 -16.03 14.75 10.75
CA ALA A 111 -15.98 13.44 10.12
C ALA A 111 -14.58 13.13 9.57
N LEU A 112 -13.90 14.08 8.92
CA LEU A 112 -12.52 13.96 8.46
C LEU A 112 -11.55 13.77 9.63
N GLY A 113 -11.73 14.51 10.72
CA GLY A 113 -10.94 14.33 11.95
C GLY A 113 -11.09 12.93 12.54
N PHE A 114 -12.32 12.41 12.59
CA PHE A 114 -12.59 11.04 13.05
C PHE A 114 -11.99 9.99 12.13
N TYR A 115 -12.09 10.19 10.80
CA TYR A 115 -11.44 9.33 9.81
C TYR A 115 -9.92 9.28 10.00
N MET A 116 -9.26 10.45 10.13
CA MET A 116 -7.81 10.51 10.40
C MET A 116 -7.46 9.76 11.67
N PHE A 117 -8.20 9.98 12.75
CA PHE A 117 -8.00 9.32 14.03
C PHE A 117 -8.12 7.80 13.90
N ALA A 118 -9.15 7.30 13.21
CA ALA A 118 -9.34 5.87 12.97
C ALA A 118 -8.16 5.25 12.21
N VAL A 119 -7.68 5.90 11.13
CA VAL A 119 -6.51 5.44 10.38
C VAL A 119 -5.26 5.44 11.26
N ILE A 120 -4.99 6.52 12.00
CA ILE A 120 -3.81 6.62 12.87
C ILE A 120 -3.82 5.52 13.94
N ILE A 121 -4.96 5.29 14.61
CA ILE A 121 -5.09 4.21 15.58
C ILE A 121 -4.86 2.86 14.93
N GLY A 122 -5.44 2.61 13.75
CA GLY A 122 -5.21 1.36 13.01
C GLY A 122 -3.72 1.13 12.70
N LEU A 123 -3.02 2.14 12.18
CA LEU A 123 -1.58 2.07 11.89
C LEU A 123 -0.73 1.84 13.15
N LEU A 124 -1.09 2.48 14.27
CA LEU A 124 -0.43 2.27 15.56
C LEU A 124 -0.65 0.84 16.07
N LEU A 125 -1.87 0.31 15.99
CA LEU A 125 -2.17 -1.07 16.38
C LEU A 125 -1.42 -2.05 15.50
N GLN A 126 -1.37 -1.82 14.19
CA GLN A 126 -0.58 -2.62 13.25
C GLN A 126 0.90 -2.63 13.66
N THR A 127 1.48 -1.47 13.87
CA THR A 127 2.91 -1.33 14.20
C THR A 127 3.24 -1.89 15.59
N LEU A 128 2.46 -1.57 16.61
CA LEU A 128 2.79 -1.92 17.99
C LEU A 128 2.33 -3.33 18.40
N ILE A 129 1.25 -3.84 17.81
CA ILE A 129 0.71 -5.16 18.16
C ILE A 129 1.16 -6.20 17.14
N THR A 130 0.82 -6.03 15.86
CA THR A 130 1.04 -7.06 14.85
C THR A 130 2.53 -7.35 14.65
N TYR A 131 3.35 -6.33 14.43
CA TYR A 131 4.79 -6.55 14.26
C TYR A 131 5.49 -6.99 15.55
N THR A 132 5.01 -6.56 16.71
CA THR A 132 5.51 -7.08 17.99
C THR A 132 5.20 -8.57 18.15
N ILE A 133 4.02 -9.02 17.72
CA ILE A 133 3.66 -10.44 17.74
C ILE A 133 4.56 -11.22 16.76
N VAL A 134 4.73 -10.73 15.53
CA VAL A 134 5.61 -11.35 14.52
C VAL A 134 7.02 -11.50 15.06
N LEU A 135 7.62 -10.42 15.59
CA LEU A 135 8.97 -10.46 16.14
C LEU A 135 9.10 -11.43 17.32
N LYS A 136 8.12 -11.49 18.22
CA LYS A 136 8.16 -12.40 19.38
C LYS A 136 7.94 -13.86 19.00
N LEU A 137 7.17 -14.14 17.96
CA LEU A 137 6.89 -15.51 17.53
C LEU A 137 8.03 -16.10 16.68
N PHE A 138 8.62 -15.28 15.81
CA PHE A 138 9.56 -15.74 14.80
C PHE A 138 11.02 -15.31 15.07
N SER A 139 11.27 -14.43 16.04
CA SER A 139 12.62 -14.03 16.40
C SER A 139 12.82 -13.90 17.90
N LYS A 140 14.09 -13.91 18.35
CA LYS A 140 14.46 -13.63 19.75
C LYS A 140 14.91 -12.17 19.93
N MET A 141 14.72 -11.32 18.93
CA MET A 141 15.19 -9.94 18.96
C MET A 141 14.45 -9.11 20.01
N PRO A 142 15.16 -8.37 20.87
CA PRO A 142 14.54 -7.45 21.82
C PRO A 142 13.81 -6.31 21.07
N LEU A 143 12.56 -6.07 21.40
CA LEU A 143 11.74 -5.01 20.77
C LEU A 143 12.41 -3.63 20.81
N LYS A 144 13.04 -3.29 21.95
CA LYS A 144 13.77 -2.03 22.10
C LYS A 144 14.89 -1.89 21.08
N LYS A 145 15.67 -2.95 20.84
CA LYS A 145 16.73 -2.98 19.84
C LYS A 145 16.16 -2.81 18.44
N PHE A 146 15.06 -3.51 18.12
CA PHE A 146 14.39 -3.42 16.82
C PHE A 146 13.95 -1.98 16.53
N TYR A 147 13.12 -1.36 17.38
CA TYR A 147 12.62 -0.02 17.14
C TYR A 147 13.72 1.06 17.18
N GLN A 148 14.68 0.95 18.07
CA GLN A 148 15.82 1.88 18.10
C GLN A 148 16.74 1.73 16.88
N GLY A 149 16.99 0.49 16.45
CA GLY A 149 17.78 0.20 15.26
C GLY A 149 17.13 0.75 13.99
N LEU A 150 15.81 0.62 13.88
CA LEU A 150 15.04 1.01 12.69
C LEU A 150 14.66 2.50 12.66
N ALA A 151 14.74 3.24 13.78
CA ALA A 151 14.27 4.62 13.88
C ALA A 151 14.74 5.57 12.77
N PRO A 152 16.01 5.55 12.28
CA PRO A 152 16.41 6.40 11.17
C PRO A 152 15.66 6.11 9.87
N ALA A 153 15.41 4.82 9.56
CA ALA A 153 14.61 4.42 8.39
C ALA A 153 13.15 4.86 8.55
N GLN A 154 12.56 4.74 9.74
CA GLN A 154 11.22 5.22 10.02
C GLN A 154 11.08 6.74 9.86
N LEU A 155 12.09 7.51 10.30
CA LEU A 155 12.11 8.97 10.12
C LEU A 155 12.22 9.35 8.65
N LEU A 156 13.05 8.64 7.87
CA LEU A 156 13.16 8.86 6.43
C LEU A 156 11.87 8.48 5.71
N ALA A 157 11.25 7.34 6.07
CA ALA A 157 9.95 6.92 5.54
C ALA A 157 8.86 7.97 5.80
N PHE A 158 8.83 8.53 7.02
CA PHE A 158 7.91 9.60 7.37
C PHE A 158 8.14 10.86 6.53
N SER A 159 9.38 11.27 6.30
CA SER A 159 9.68 12.48 5.54
C SER A 159 9.45 12.33 4.03
N THR A 160 9.79 11.17 3.47
CA THR A 160 9.69 10.91 2.02
C THR A 160 8.31 10.43 1.56
N SER A 161 7.56 9.76 2.44
CA SER A 161 6.35 9.00 2.09
C SER A 161 6.60 7.97 0.98
N SER A 162 7.81 7.42 0.88
CA SER A 162 8.21 6.47 -0.14
C SER A 162 9.02 5.32 0.46
N SER A 163 8.46 4.12 0.46
CA SER A 163 9.20 2.90 0.88
C SER A 163 10.38 2.64 -0.04
N GLY A 164 10.24 2.93 -1.35
CA GLY A 164 11.31 2.78 -2.34
C GLY A 164 12.49 3.71 -2.07
N ALA A 165 12.24 5.01 -1.83
CA ALA A 165 13.29 5.98 -1.49
C ALA A 165 13.95 5.68 -0.14
N THR A 166 13.23 5.03 0.78
CA THR A 166 13.73 4.65 2.11
C THR A 166 14.52 3.33 2.08
N LEU A 167 14.34 2.51 1.06
CA LEU A 167 14.87 1.15 0.98
C LEU A 167 16.38 1.04 1.28
N PRO A 168 17.27 1.87 0.72
CA PRO A 168 18.70 1.77 1.02
C PRO A 168 19.01 1.93 2.52
N VAL A 169 18.36 2.88 3.19
CA VAL A 169 18.53 3.09 4.63
C VAL A 169 17.90 1.94 5.43
N THR A 170 16.76 1.41 4.98
CA THR A 170 16.14 0.24 5.62
C THR A 170 17.07 -0.97 5.57
N MET A 171 17.73 -1.22 4.42
CA MET A 171 18.71 -2.30 4.25
C MET A 171 19.90 -2.09 5.19
N GLU A 172 20.54 -0.92 5.15
CA GLU A 172 21.65 -0.55 6.05
C GLU A 172 21.29 -0.80 7.53
N ARG A 173 20.10 -0.34 7.95
CA ARG A 173 19.67 -0.51 9.35
C ARG A 173 19.39 -1.95 9.73
N CYS A 174 18.80 -2.73 8.82
CA CYS A 174 18.57 -4.16 9.04
C CYS A 174 19.88 -4.93 9.15
N GLU A 175 20.86 -4.64 8.30
CA GLU A 175 22.15 -5.32 8.30
C GLU A 175 23.03 -4.90 9.48
N GLU A 176 23.26 -3.59 9.67
CA GLU A 176 24.22 -3.11 10.66
C GLU A 176 23.71 -3.11 12.10
N LYS A 177 22.41 -2.87 12.32
CA LYS A 177 21.85 -2.68 13.66
C LYS A 177 20.94 -3.81 14.10
N LEU A 178 20.25 -4.46 13.16
CA LEU A 178 19.37 -5.57 13.47
C LEU A 178 20.06 -6.94 13.26
N GLY A 179 21.21 -6.98 12.57
CA GLY A 179 21.99 -8.20 12.39
C GLY A 179 21.42 -9.13 11.32
N VAL A 180 20.55 -8.64 10.44
CA VAL A 180 20.05 -9.39 9.27
C VAL A 180 21.21 -9.59 8.29
N SER A 181 21.39 -10.80 7.73
CA SER A 181 22.42 -11.02 6.71
C SER A 181 22.13 -10.24 5.42
N GLU A 182 23.18 -9.90 4.67
CA GLU A 182 23.06 -9.23 3.37
C GLU A 182 22.22 -10.07 2.37
N GLU A 183 22.33 -11.41 2.44
CA GLU A 183 21.56 -12.32 1.59
C GLU A 183 20.07 -12.21 1.83
N VAL A 184 19.63 -12.19 3.09
CA VAL A 184 18.21 -11.99 3.45
C VAL A 184 17.76 -10.55 3.17
N SER A 185 18.58 -9.58 3.54
CA SER A 185 18.26 -8.14 3.36
C SER A 185 18.05 -7.80 1.89
N SER A 186 18.99 -8.20 1.02
CA SER A 186 18.94 -7.89 -0.42
C SER A 186 17.77 -8.55 -1.17
N PHE A 187 17.18 -9.61 -0.61
CA PHE A 187 16.02 -10.27 -1.20
C PHE A 187 14.70 -9.81 -0.57
N VAL A 188 14.61 -9.84 0.76
CA VAL A 188 13.34 -9.63 1.47
C VAL A 188 12.90 -8.16 1.42
N LEU A 189 13.81 -7.21 1.62
CA LEU A 189 13.45 -5.79 1.73
C LEU A 189 13.00 -5.17 0.40
N PRO A 190 13.68 -5.39 -0.76
CA PRO A 190 13.18 -4.90 -2.04
C PRO A 190 11.83 -5.52 -2.43
N LEU A 191 11.63 -6.80 -2.13
CA LEU A 191 10.37 -7.49 -2.34
C LEU A 191 9.28 -6.90 -1.44
N GLY A 192 9.59 -6.71 -0.14
CA GLY A 192 8.69 -6.13 0.85
C GLY A 192 8.22 -4.73 0.44
N ALA A 193 9.15 -3.85 0.04
CA ALA A 193 8.84 -2.48 -0.35
C ALA A 193 7.76 -2.37 -1.44
N THR A 194 7.51 -3.44 -2.20
CA THR A 194 6.50 -3.48 -3.27
C THR A 194 5.30 -4.37 -2.97
N ILE A 195 5.46 -5.42 -2.17
CA ILE A 195 4.41 -6.43 -1.91
C ILE A 195 3.82 -6.29 -0.50
N ASN A 196 4.63 -5.91 0.49
CA ASN A 196 4.24 -5.86 1.88
C ASN A 196 3.80 -4.43 2.27
N MET A 197 2.72 -3.96 1.67
CA MET A 197 2.15 -2.62 1.94
C MET A 197 0.90 -2.69 2.81
N ASP A 198 0.99 -3.31 3.97
CA ASP A 198 -0.12 -3.53 4.90
C ASP A 198 -0.65 -2.24 5.55
N GLY A 199 0.19 -1.23 5.80
CA GLY A 199 -0.26 0.11 6.17
C GLY A 199 -1.10 0.76 5.07
N THR A 200 -0.76 0.53 3.80
CA THR A 200 -1.54 1.01 2.65
C THR A 200 -2.87 0.27 2.54
N ALA A 201 -2.88 -1.06 2.71
CA ALA A 201 -4.12 -1.86 2.71
C ALA A 201 -5.09 -1.41 3.81
N LEU A 202 -4.59 -1.18 5.03
CA LEU A 202 -5.38 -0.69 6.16
C LEU A 202 -5.98 0.68 5.85
N TYR A 203 -5.15 1.62 5.40
CA TYR A 203 -5.62 2.95 4.99
C TYR A 203 -6.71 2.87 3.93
N GLN A 204 -6.51 2.11 2.88
CA GLN A 204 -7.46 1.96 1.78
C GLN A 204 -8.79 1.37 2.24
N ALA A 205 -8.75 0.38 3.12
CA ALA A 205 -9.97 -0.22 3.66
C ALA A 205 -10.78 0.79 4.49
N VAL A 206 -10.12 1.54 5.39
CA VAL A 206 -10.79 2.55 6.22
C VAL A 206 -11.30 3.71 5.35
N ALA A 207 -10.51 4.15 4.35
CA ALA A 207 -10.91 5.20 3.43
C ALA A 207 -12.14 4.82 2.59
N ALA A 208 -12.20 3.60 2.07
CA ALA A 208 -13.34 3.11 1.31
C ALA A 208 -14.63 3.09 2.13
N VAL A 209 -14.54 2.62 3.39
CA VAL A 209 -15.68 2.63 4.32
C VAL A 209 -16.12 4.07 4.62
N PHE A 210 -15.17 4.96 4.93
CA PHE A 210 -15.46 6.36 5.20
C PHE A 210 -16.17 7.06 4.04
N ILE A 211 -15.64 6.90 2.81
CA ILE A 211 -16.24 7.51 1.60
C ILE A 211 -17.64 6.97 1.38
N ALA A 212 -17.86 5.66 1.47
CA ALA A 212 -19.17 5.06 1.31
C ALA A 212 -20.19 5.61 2.33
N GLN A 213 -19.81 5.70 3.61
CA GLN A 213 -20.65 6.23 4.67
C GLN A 213 -20.95 7.72 4.47
N THR A 214 -19.97 8.52 4.05
CA THR A 214 -20.17 9.95 3.78
C THR A 214 -21.15 10.19 2.60
N LEU A 215 -21.18 9.25 1.65
CA LEU A 215 -22.16 9.27 0.53
C LEU A 215 -23.51 8.63 0.91
N GLY A 216 -23.73 8.31 2.18
CA GLY A 216 -24.99 7.71 2.68
C GLY A 216 -25.23 6.28 2.22
N MET A 217 -24.17 5.53 1.89
CA MET A 217 -24.26 4.14 1.43
C MET A 217 -24.08 3.17 2.60
N ASP A 218 -25.05 2.28 2.78
CA ASP A 218 -24.97 1.20 3.76
C ASP A 218 -24.13 0.04 3.22
N LEU A 219 -23.03 -0.26 3.92
CA LEU A 219 -22.15 -1.36 3.56
C LEU A 219 -22.60 -2.66 4.23
N THR A 220 -23.05 -3.62 3.42
CA THR A 220 -23.30 -4.98 3.86
C THR A 220 -22.02 -5.66 4.31
N LEU A 221 -22.12 -6.74 5.12
CA LEU A 221 -20.95 -7.53 5.51
C LEU A 221 -20.17 -8.05 4.29
N GLY A 222 -20.88 -8.44 3.22
CA GLY A 222 -20.27 -8.85 1.95
C GLY A 222 -19.44 -7.73 1.32
N ALA A 223 -19.96 -6.49 1.28
CA ALA A 223 -19.23 -5.34 0.77
C ALA A 223 -17.98 -5.04 1.64
N GLN A 224 -18.08 -5.12 2.96
CA GLN A 224 -16.93 -4.94 3.86
C GLN A 224 -15.84 -6.01 3.63
N LEU A 225 -16.20 -7.26 3.45
CA LEU A 225 -15.25 -8.33 3.10
C LEU A 225 -14.61 -8.08 1.73
N THR A 226 -15.39 -7.60 0.75
CA THR A 226 -14.86 -7.22 -0.56
C THR A 226 -13.85 -6.07 -0.44
N ILE A 227 -14.13 -5.05 0.38
CA ILE A 227 -13.17 -3.97 0.66
C ILE A 227 -11.86 -4.53 1.20
N VAL A 228 -11.91 -5.38 2.23
CA VAL A 228 -10.69 -5.96 2.84
C VAL A 228 -9.90 -6.76 1.81
N LEU A 229 -10.55 -7.65 1.06
CA LEU A 229 -9.89 -8.48 0.06
C LEU A 229 -9.27 -7.64 -1.06
N THR A 230 -10.04 -6.70 -1.62
CA THR A 230 -9.54 -5.83 -2.69
C THR A 230 -8.46 -4.87 -2.21
N ALA A 231 -8.52 -4.37 -0.97
CA ALA A 231 -7.46 -3.55 -0.38
C ALA A 231 -6.14 -4.33 -0.25
N VAL A 232 -6.18 -5.58 0.22
CA VAL A 232 -4.99 -6.44 0.28
C VAL A 232 -4.42 -6.67 -1.12
N LEU A 233 -5.26 -7.01 -2.10
CA LEU A 233 -4.80 -7.25 -3.48
C LEU A 233 -4.28 -5.97 -4.15
N ALA A 234 -4.95 -4.83 -3.94
CA ALA A 234 -4.53 -3.55 -4.48
C ALA A 234 -3.23 -3.05 -3.85
N SER A 235 -3.02 -3.31 -2.55
CA SER A 235 -1.78 -2.92 -1.86
C SER A 235 -0.54 -3.64 -2.43
N ILE A 236 -0.67 -4.92 -2.82
CA ILE A 236 0.41 -5.70 -3.45
C ILE A 236 0.83 -5.08 -4.81
N GLY A 237 -0.07 -4.43 -5.52
CA GLY A 237 0.23 -3.76 -6.80
C GLY A 237 0.54 -2.27 -6.67
N THR A 238 0.61 -1.74 -5.47
CA THR A 238 0.85 -0.30 -5.23
C THR A 238 2.34 0.00 -5.39
N ALA A 239 2.67 1.02 -6.19
CA ALA A 239 4.05 1.48 -6.33
C ALA A 239 4.57 2.09 -5.01
N ALA A 240 5.86 1.91 -4.72
CA ALA A 240 6.51 2.39 -3.49
C ALA A 240 6.84 3.90 -3.54
N VAL A 241 5.93 4.71 -4.08
CA VAL A 241 6.06 6.16 -4.28
C VAL A 241 4.95 6.95 -3.57
N PRO A 242 5.16 8.23 -3.25
CA PRO A 242 4.15 9.05 -2.58
C PRO A 242 2.82 9.10 -3.33
N GLY A 243 1.71 9.03 -2.60
CA GLY A 243 0.36 9.15 -3.16
C GLY A 243 -0.18 7.92 -3.91
N ALA A 244 0.64 6.90 -4.18
CA ALA A 244 0.21 5.71 -4.94
C ALA A 244 -0.99 4.99 -4.31
N GLY A 245 -1.08 4.97 -2.98
CA GLY A 245 -2.19 4.34 -2.28
C GLY A 245 -3.57 4.95 -2.59
N VAL A 246 -3.63 6.27 -2.81
CA VAL A 246 -4.88 6.96 -3.20
C VAL A 246 -5.31 6.57 -4.61
N ILE A 247 -4.35 6.43 -5.53
CA ILE A 247 -4.63 6.03 -6.91
C ILE A 247 -5.27 4.63 -6.93
N MET A 248 -4.73 3.71 -6.16
CA MET A 248 -5.23 2.33 -6.09
C MET A 248 -6.57 2.23 -5.34
N LEU A 249 -6.95 3.22 -4.53
CA LEU A 249 -8.25 3.27 -3.85
C LEU A 249 -9.42 3.30 -4.85
N VAL A 250 -9.22 3.84 -6.06
CA VAL A 250 -10.23 3.83 -7.13
C VAL A 250 -10.74 2.41 -7.39
N ILE A 251 -9.82 1.42 -7.45
CA ILE A 251 -10.16 0.01 -7.73
C ILE A 251 -11.08 -0.56 -6.63
N ILE A 252 -10.81 -0.20 -5.38
CA ILE A 252 -11.60 -0.68 -4.23
C ILE A 252 -13.00 -0.08 -4.26
N LEU A 253 -13.10 1.24 -4.53
CA LEU A 253 -14.39 1.93 -4.61
C LEU A 253 -15.24 1.40 -5.77
N GLU A 254 -14.63 1.14 -6.94
CA GLU A 254 -15.31 0.53 -8.08
C GLU A 254 -15.82 -0.88 -7.76
N ALA A 255 -15.04 -1.69 -7.03
CA ALA A 255 -15.44 -3.05 -6.64
C ALA A 255 -16.71 -3.09 -5.77
N ILE A 256 -16.95 -2.02 -5.01
CA ILE A 256 -18.15 -1.88 -4.16
C ILE A 256 -19.17 -0.88 -4.73
N SER A 257 -18.99 -0.48 -6.00
CA SER A 257 -19.89 0.46 -6.71
C SER A 257 -20.04 1.83 -6.02
N VAL A 258 -19.00 2.31 -5.33
CA VAL A 258 -18.92 3.64 -4.74
C VAL A 258 -18.26 4.59 -5.74
N PRO A 259 -18.82 5.80 -5.96
CA PRO A 259 -18.23 6.78 -6.87
C PRO A 259 -16.82 7.20 -6.46
N SER A 260 -15.84 7.05 -7.36
CA SER A 260 -14.44 7.42 -7.12
C SER A 260 -14.23 8.93 -6.89
N ALA A 261 -15.19 9.77 -7.29
CA ALA A 261 -15.20 11.21 -6.97
C ALA A 261 -15.13 11.47 -5.45
N GLY A 262 -15.61 10.54 -4.62
CA GLY A 262 -15.49 10.62 -3.16
C GLY A 262 -14.05 10.68 -2.62
N ILE A 263 -13.06 10.31 -3.42
CA ILE A 263 -11.63 10.44 -3.05
C ILE A 263 -11.27 11.91 -2.76
N ALA A 264 -11.90 12.86 -3.43
CA ALA A 264 -11.70 14.29 -3.19
C ALA A 264 -11.87 14.69 -1.72
N LEU A 265 -12.76 14.00 -0.99
CA LEU A 265 -13.03 14.26 0.44
C LEU A 265 -11.79 14.04 1.32
N ILE A 266 -10.97 13.05 1.02
CA ILE A 266 -9.84 12.63 1.86
C ILE A 266 -8.50 13.21 1.42
N LEU A 267 -8.39 13.75 0.19
CA LEU A 267 -7.12 14.25 -0.35
C LEU A 267 -6.47 15.33 0.52
N GLY A 268 -7.29 16.15 1.20
CA GLY A 268 -6.79 17.21 2.07
C GLY A 268 -5.99 16.73 3.27
N VAL A 269 -6.27 15.54 3.75
CA VAL A 269 -5.63 14.93 4.93
C VAL A 269 -4.69 13.78 4.57
N ASP A 270 -4.71 13.36 3.31
CA ASP A 270 -3.97 12.18 2.84
C ASP A 270 -2.46 12.31 3.07
N ARG A 271 -1.87 13.48 2.88
CA ARG A 271 -0.42 13.66 3.02
C ARG A 271 0.12 13.19 4.38
N ILE A 272 -0.56 13.53 5.47
CA ILE A 272 -0.16 13.12 6.83
C ILE A 272 -0.32 11.61 7.00
N LEU A 273 -1.42 11.07 6.45
CA LEU A 273 -1.69 9.64 6.51
C LEU A 273 -0.71 8.84 5.65
N ASP A 274 -0.28 9.37 4.51
CA ASP A 274 0.74 8.78 3.64
C ASP A 274 2.10 8.65 4.35
N MET A 275 2.53 9.69 5.07
CA MET A 275 3.74 9.67 5.89
C MET A 275 3.69 8.55 6.94
N LEU A 276 2.57 8.43 7.67
CA LEU A 276 2.39 7.43 8.72
C LEU A 276 2.27 6.00 8.18
N ARG A 277 1.53 5.80 7.09
CA ARG A 277 1.41 4.47 6.48
C ARG A 277 2.73 3.96 5.90
N THR A 278 3.58 4.86 5.37
CA THR A 278 4.91 4.50 4.89
C THR A 278 5.82 4.04 6.03
N VAL A 279 5.75 4.69 7.20
CA VAL A 279 6.44 4.23 8.41
C VAL A 279 5.99 2.81 8.78
N THR A 280 4.69 2.55 8.72
CA THR A 280 4.13 1.22 9.02
C THR A 280 4.65 0.18 8.01
N ASN A 281 4.61 0.46 6.70
CA ASN A 281 5.10 -0.44 5.66
C ASN A 281 6.58 -0.80 5.87
N VAL A 282 7.45 0.21 6.02
CA VAL A 282 8.90 0.00 6.25
C VAL A 282 9.17 -0.78 7.54
N THR A 283 8.36 -0.56 8.59
CA THR A 283 8.47 -1.33 9.84
C THR A 283 8.05 -2.79 9.63
N GLY A 284 7.03 -3.02 8.82
CA GLY A 284 6.61 -4.36 8.40
C GLY A 284 7.71 -5.09 7.64
N ASP A 285 8.29 -4.44 6.62
CA ASP A 285 9.39 -5.00 5.83
C ASP A 285 10.55 -5.45 6.71
N ALA A 286 10.99 -4.58 7.62
CA ALA A 286 12.07 -4.90 8.54
C ALA A 286 11.68 -6.03 9.52
N SER A 287 10.42 -6.09 9.98
CA SER A 287 9.95 -7.15 10.88
C SER A 287 9.96 -8.52 10.20
N VAL A 288 9.58 -8.58 8.92
CA VAL A 288 9.63 -9.78 8.10
C VAL A 288 11.07 -10.18 7.81
N ALA A 289 11.96 -9.24 7.48
CA ALA A 289 13.38 -9.53 7.25
C ALA A 289 14.04 -10.12 8.48
N VAL A 290 13.77 -9.58 9.68
CA VAL A 290 14.27 -10.14 10.95
C VAL A 290 13.69 -11.52 11.23
N ALA A 291 12.39 -11.74 10.96
CA ALA A 291 11.73 -13.02 11.15
C ALA A 291 12.33 -14.10 10.22
N VAL A 292 12.54 -13.78 8.94
CA VAL A 292 13.15 -14.67 7.95
C VAL A 292 14.60 -14.97 8.33
N ALA A 293 15.40 -13.95 8.62
CA ALA A 293 16.80 -14.16 9.04
C ALA A 293 16.91 -15.02 10.30
N SER A 294 15.99 -14.85 11.25
CA SER A 294 15.94 -15.69 12.45
C SER A 294 15.58 -17.15 12.14
N SER A 295 14.66 -17.39 11.19
CA SER A 295 14.23 -18.74 10.83
C SER A 295 15.29 -19.51 10.03
N GLU A 296 16.07 -18.79 9.21
CA GLU A 296 17.16 -19.36 8.40
C GLU A 296 18.49 -19.46 9.19
N GLY A 297 18.55 -18.95 10.42
CA GLY A 297 19.80 -18.91 11.20
C GLY A 297 20.78 -17.83 10.75
N GLU A 298 20.31 -16.87 9.96
CA GLU A 298 21.06 -15.77 9.34
C GLU A 298 20.93 -14.45 10.13
N LEU A 299 20.40 -14.50 11.36
CA LEU A 299 20.35 -13.37 12.27
C LEU A 299 21.60 -13.36 13.16
N LYS A 300 22.51 -12.42 12.90
CA LYS A 300 23.74 -12.27 13.68
C LYS A 300 23.45 -11.66 15.06
N ASP A 301 24.07 -12.20 16.10
CA ASP A 301 24.10 -11.56 17.41
C ASP A 301 24.93 -10.27 17.29
N SER A 302 24.27 -9.12 17.29
CA SER A 302 24.87 -7.78 17.17
C SER A 302 24.78 -7.02 18.48
#